data_5f14a7ca09a752cf3944bcea9e1dfc52
#
_entry.id   5f14a7ca09a752cf3944bcea9e1dfc52
#
_cell.length_a   1.000
_cell.length_b   1.000
_cell.length_c   1.000
_cell.angle_alpha   90.00
_cell.angle_beta   90.00
_cell.angle_gamma   90.00
#
_symmetry.space_group_name_H-M   'P 1'
#
loop_
_entity.id
_entity.type
_entity.pdbx_description
1 polymer ?
#
loop_
_entity_poly.entity_id
_entity_poly.type
_entity_poly.pdbx_seq_one_letter_code
_entity_poly.pdbx_strand_id
1 'polypeptide(L)'
;LESVILHRNIKAILANLSAIERIEPWDENRKVPGGTDGLFESSNILVRLFEYTGEDATYNNYENVISILEQHGVKYDEIRQKCGLPLLRIMDLSPNDRYILDILIDYPGIRTLIPEPKYSAFPVSVSDSVGIETNSFPVPSEELPIVAVFDTGVSPIAATITPWVVSRETYVIPPDTSYEHGTMVSSLISGAHFLNDNHPWIPDTKSKIHDVCALDENGSYISDLILRLADAVNKRPDIKVWNLSLGGGPCNEQTFSDFAMELDRLSDKFGILFVVAAGNYVDEPIRTWPNPDPLGGADLISSPGESVRALTVGSVSHMEANDALSEIGTPTPYTRRGPGPVFTPKPDIIHAGGGVHRPWNVGASSLKVVGPDNRLCSNFGTSFAAPIVASLAAHTWQRIATNTDFND
;
A
#
# COMPACT_ATOMS: atom_id res chain seq x y z
N LEU A 1 -28.25 0.62 -32.20
CA LEU A 1 -29.25 1.69 -32.09
C LEU A 1 -30.69 1.11 -32.08
N GLU A 2 -31.04 0.16 -32.94
CA GLU A 2 -32.38 -0.46 -32.99
C GLU A 2 -32.75 -1.20 -31.69
N SER A 3 -31.82 -1.90 -31.05
CA SER A 3 -32.04 -2.58 -29.77
C SER A 3 -32.23 -1.61 -28.61
N VAL A 4 -31.71 -0.39 -28.70
CA VAL A 4 -31.82 0.67 -27.68
C VAL A 4 -33.21 1.31 -27.72
N ILE A 5 -33.81 1.41 -28.90
CA ILE A 5 -35.13 2.03 -29.10
C ILE A 5 -36.30 1.18 -28.51
N LEU A 6 -36.08 -0.14 -28.36
CA LEU A 6 -37.08 -1.08 -27.83
C LEU A 6 -37.14 -1.13 -26.29
N HIS A 7 -36.25 -0.41 -25.59
CA HIS A 7 -36.22 -0.43 -24.12
C HIS A 7 -37.27 0.50 -23.48
N ARG A 8 -38.00 0.01 -22.47
CA ARG A 8 -39.03 0.76 -21.73
C ARG A 8 -38.54 2.02 -21.01
N ASN A 9 -37.23 2.24 -20.88
CA ASN A 9 -36.63 3.38 -20.16
C ASN A 9 -35.79 4.28 -21.07
N ILE A 10 -36.39 4.74 -22.16
CA ILE A 10 -35.73 5.60 -23.17
C ILE A 10 -35.14 6.87 -22.54
N LYS A 11 -35.77 7.45 -21.52
CA LYS A 11 -35.28 8.67 -20.85
C LYS A 11 -33.93 8.44 -20.15
N ALA A 12 -33.78 7.31 -19.43
CA ALA A 12 -32.52 6.97 -18.78
C ALA A 12 -31.41 6.67 -19.78
N ILE A 13 -31.74 5.97 -20.89
CA ILE A 13 -30.78 5.69 -21.96
C ILE A 13 -30.32 6.99 -22.64
N LEU A 14 -31.25 7.89 -22.95
CA LEU A 14 -30.92 9.19 -23.54
C LEU A 14 -30.09 10.05 -22.57
N ALA A 15 -30.40 10.04 -21.28
CA ALA A 15 -29.61 10.73 -20.26
C ALA A 15 -28.17 10.17 -20.19
N ASN A 16 -28.03 8.84 -20.19
CA ASN A 16 -26.72 8.20 -20.19
C ASN A 16 -25.93 8.50 -21.47
N LEU A 17 -26.58 8.45 -22.64
CA LEU A 17 -25.95 8.81 -23.91
C LEU A 17 -25.54 10.29 -23.97
N SER A 18 -26.35 11.18 -23.39
CA SER A 18 -26.03 12.62 -23.36
C SER A 18 -24.88 12.95 -22.40
N ALA A 19 -24.55 12.05 -21.48
CA ALA A 19 -23.40 12.19 -20.59
C ALA A 19 -22.08 11.74 -21.23
N ILE A 20 -22.12 11.11 -22.41
CA ILE A 20 -20.92 10.71 -23.13
C ILE A 20 -20.34 11.95 -23.83
N GLU A 21 -19.22 12.43 -23.33
CA GLU A 21 -18.51 13.56 -23.91
C GLU A 21 -17.67 13.15 -25.12
N ARG A 22 -17.06 11.95 -25.05
CA ARG A 22 -16.12 11.49 -26.08
C ARG A 22 -16.09 9.95 -26.15
N ILE A 23 -15.97 9.41 -27.35
CA ILE A 23 -15.71 7.99 -27.64
C ILE A 23 -14.41 7.89 -28.42
N GLU A 24 -13.46 7.15 -27.90
CA GLU A 24 -12.13 6.97 -28.49
C GLU A 24 -11.77 5.51 -28.59
N PRO A 25 -10.96 5.11 -29.59
CA PRO A 25 -10.37 3.79 -29.65
C PRO A 25 -9.51 3.51 -28.42
N TRP A 26 -9.47 2.25 -28.00
CA TRP A 26 -8.52 1.78 -26.99
C TRP A 26 -7.22 1.40 -27.69
N ASP A 27 -6.38 2.41 -27.95
CA ASP A 27 -5.15 2.32 -28.69
C ASP A 27 -3.96 1.81 -27.84
N GLU A 28 -2.80 1.67 -28.48
CA GLU A 28 -1.56 1.23 -27.84
C GLU A 28 -1.18 2.09 -26.64
N ASN A 29 -1.30 3.42 -26.72
CA ASN A 29 -0.95 4.32 -25.62
C ASN A 29 -1.79 4.06 -24.34
N ARG A 30 -3.03 3.61 -24.52
CA ARG A 30 -3.92 3.24 -23.41
C ARG A 30 -3.66 1.82 -22.92
N LYS A 31 -3.26 0.92 -23.82
CA LYS A 31 -2.89 -0.45 -23.47
C LYS A 31 -1.56 -0.50 -22.71
N VAL A 32 -0.60 0.33 -23.09
CA VAL A 32 0.75 0.41 -22.49
C VAL A 32 0.98 1.80 -21.90
N PRO A 33 0.34 2.12 -20.76
CA PRO A 33 0.54 3.39 -20.09
C PRO A 33 2.00 3.50 -19.62
N GLY A 34 2.73 4.51 -20.10
CA GLY A 34 4.17 4.67 -19.84
C GLY A 34 5.06 4.30 -21.03
N GLY A 35 4.47 3.85 -22.13
CA GLY A 35 5.20 3.51 -23.36
C GLY A 35 5.76 2.10 -23.39
N THR A 36 6.16 1.68 -24.58
CA THR A 36 6.62 0.31 -24.85
C THR A 36 8.04 0.03 -24.37
N ASP A 37 8.90 1.02 -24.26
CA ASP A 37 10.31 0.83 -23.89
C ASP A 37 10.46 0.10 -22.56
N GLY A 38 9.82 0.59 -21.48
CA GLY A 38 9.84 -0.06 -20.19
C GLY A 38 9.20 -1.45 -20.18
N LEU A 39 8.16 -1.65 -21.00
CA LEU A 39 7.51 -2.95 -21.15
C LEU A 39 8.48 -3.96 -21.78
N PHE A 40 9.20 -3.56 -22.83
CA PHE A 40 10.14 -4.43 -23.53
C PHE A 40 11.44 -4.68 -22.74
N GLU A 41 11.76 -3.88 -21.74
CA GLU A 41 12.89 -4.09 -20.83
C GLU A 41 12.56 -5.00 -19.64
N SER A 42 11.30 -5.13 -19.27
CA SER A 42 10.86 -5.92 -18.14
C SER A 42 10.83 -7.43 -18.43
N SER A 43 11.16 -8.25 -17.44
CA SER A 43 11.01 -9.71 -17.50
C SER A 43 9.66 -10.19 -16.99
N ASN A 44 8.97 -9.39 -16.18
CA ASN A 44 7.67 -9.69 -15.63
C ASN A 44 6.65 -8.64 -16.06
N ILE A 45 5.55 -9.09 -16.62
CA ILE A 45 4.51 -8.23 -17.19
C ILE A 45 3.17 -8.59 -16.58
N LEU A 46 2.42 -7.59 -16.11
CA LEU A 46 1.01 -7.75 -15.77
C LEU A 46 0.13 -7.49 -16.99
N VAL A 47 -0.79 -8.41 -17.21
CA VAL A 47 -1.77 -8.37 -18.30
C VAL A 47 -3.17 -8.25 -17.70
N ARG A 48 -3.86 -7.15 -17.99
CA ARG A 48 -5.25 -6.96 -17.59
C ARG A 48 -6.13 -7.07 -18.83
N LEU A 49 -7.20 -7.85 -18.73
CA LEU A 49 -8.14 -8.08 -19.83
C LEU A 49 -9.37 -7.17 -19.71
N PHE A 50 -10.09 -6.99 -20.84
CA PHE A 50 -11.43 -6.41 -20.79
C PHE A 50 -12.42 -7.42 -20.22
N GLU A 51 -13.29 -6.94 -19.36
CA GLU A 51 -14.49 -7.63 -18.91
C GLU A 51 -15.67 -7.19 -19.79
N TYR A 52 -16.35 -8.15 -20.37
CA TYR A 52 -17.52 -7.90 -21.20
C TYR A 52 -18.80 -8.16 -20.42
N THR A 53 -19.92 -7.57 -20.85
CA THR A 53 -21.23 -7.75 -20.19
C THR A 53 -21.78 -9.18 -20.29
N GLY A 54 -21.21 -10.03 -21.16
CA GLY A 54 -21.55 -11.45 -21.28
C GLY A 54 -20.45 -12.33 -20.68
N GLU A 55 -20.84 -13.24 -19.79
CA GLU A 55 -19.90 -14.16 -19.13
C GLU A 55 -19.13 -15.00 -20.16
N ASP A 56 -19.80 -15.51 -21.21
CA ASP A 56 -19.17 -16.28 -22.27
C ASP A 56 -18.12 -15.45 -23.04
N ALA A 57 -18.41 -14.17 -23.32
CA ALA A 57 -17.47 -13.31 -24.04
C ALA A 57 -16.22 -13.00 -23.20
N THR A 58 -16.41 -12.79 -21.91
CA THR A 58 -15.32 -12.59 -20.94
C THR A 58 -14.45 -13.85 -20.82
N TYR A 59 -15.07 -15.00 -20.68
CA TYR A 59 -14.40 -16.28 -20.62
C TYR A 59 -13.62 -16.59 -21.91
N ASN A 60 -14.26 -16.42 -23.07
CA ASN A 60 -13.60 -16.63 -24.37
C ASN A 60 -12.40 -15.69 -24.58
N ASN A 61 -12.50 -14.43 -24.13
CA ASN A 61 -11.38 -13.49 -24.17
C ASN A 61 -10.19 -14.00 -23.36
N TYR A 62 -10.47 -14.48 -22.15
CA TYR A 62 -9.47 -15.06 -21.26
C TYR A 62 -8.81 -16.31 -21.89
N GLU A 63 -9.59 -17.29 -22.36
CA GLU A 63 -9.09 -18.50 -22.99
C GLU A 63 -8.24 -18.22 -24.24
N ASN A 64 -8.61 -17.22 -25.03
CA ASN A 64 -7.83 -16.81 -26.19
C ASN A 64 -6.45 -16.29 -25.80
N VAL A 65 -6.36 -15.47 -24.74
CA VAL A 65 -5.07 -14.94 -24.28
C VAL A 65 -4.21 -16.07 -23.70
N ILE A 66 -4.79 -16.97 -22.90
CA ILE A 66 -4.09 -18.17 -22.41
C ILE A 66 -3.56 -19.00 -23.58
N SER A 67 -4.39 -19.27 -24.62
CA SER A 67 -3.98 -20.01 -25.79
C SER A 67 -2.81 -19.34 -26.55
N ILE A 68 -2.79 -18.01 -26.64
CA ILE A 68 -1.66 -17.27 -27.22
C ILE A 68 -0.39 -17.52 -26.40
N LEU A 69 -0.45 -17.39 -25.07
CA LEU A 69 0.71 -17.60 -24.20
C LEU A 69 1.25 -19.04 -24.29
N GLU A 70 0.35 -20.04 -24.26
CA GLU A 70 0.71 -21.46 -24.34
C GLU A 70 1.32 -21.83 -25.70
N GLN A 71 0.75 -21.33 -26.81
CA GLN A 71 1.27 -21.58 -28.17
C GLN A 71 2.70 -21.09 -28.36
N HIS A 72 3.07 -20.04 -27.61
CA HIS A 72 4.41 -19.45 -27.66
C HIS A 72 5.30 -19.92 -26.49
N GLY A 73 4.83 -20.83 -25.65
CA GLY A 73 5.60 -21.40 -24.55
C GLY A 73 5.97 -20.39 -23.45
N VAL A 74 5.18 -19.31 -23.33
CA VAL A 74 5.41 -18.24 -22.36
C VAL A 74 4.91 -18.70 -20.99
N LYS A 75 5.73 -18.54 -19.96
CA LYS A 75 5.34 -18.82 -18.56
C LYS A 75 4.39 -17.73 -18.04
N TYR A 76 3.29 -18.13 -17.46
CA TYR A 76 2.34 -17.22 -16.84
C TYR A 76 1.75 -17.79 -15.56
N ASP A 77 1.29 -16.89 -14.67
CA ASP A 77 0.48 -17.18 -13.51
C ASP A 77 -0.86 -16.43 -13.59
N GLU A 78 -1.90 -17.07 -13.07
CA GLU A 78 -3.22 -16.46 -12.89
C GLU A 78 -3.34 -15.90 -11.48
N ILE A 79 -3.46 -14.59 -11.36
CA ILE A 79 -3.72 -13.94 -10.08
C ILE A 79 -5.22 -13.77 -9.94
N ARG A 80 -5.86 -14.72 -9.28
CA ARG A 80 -7.32 -14.75 -9.12
C ARG A 80 -7.79 -13.71 -8.12
N GLN A 81 -8.24 -12.58 -8.63
CA GLN A 81 -9.11 -11.69 -7.87
C GLN A 81 -10.54 -12.23 -7.94
N LYS A 82 -11.17 -12.47 -6.79
CA LYS A 82 -12.54 -13.03 -6.73
C LYS A 82 -13.65 -12.06 -7.20
N CYS A 83 -13.31 -10.83 -7.51
CA CYS A 83 -14.24 -9.82 -8.04
C CYS A 83 -13.63 -9.15 -9.28
N GLY A 84 -13.71 -9.81 -10.41
CA GLY A 84 -13.21 -9.30 -11.68
C GLY A 84 -12.46 -10.37 -12.48
N LEU A 85 -11.99 -9.98 -13.64
CA LEU A 85 -11.14 -10.82 -14.47
C LEU A 85 -9.83 -11.14 -13.75
N PRO A 86 -9.33 -12.37 -13.91
CA PRO A 86 -8.02 -12.70 -13.39
C PRO A 86 -6.99 -11.74 -13.99
N LEU A 87 -6.13 -11.27 -13.14
CA LEU A 87 -4.92 -10.60 -13.54
C LEU A 87 -3.93 -11.70 -13.95
N LEU A 88 -3.37 -11.62 -15.15
CA LEU A 88 -2.35 -12.53 -15.61
C LEU A 88 -0.97 -11.93 -15.41
N ARG A 89 -0.05 -12.74 -14.94
CA ARG A 89 1.37 -12.41 -14.80
C ARG A 89 2.17 -13.22 -15.79
N ILE A 90 2.83 -12.58 -16.74
CA ILE A 90 3.88 -13.20 -17.56
C ILE A 90 5.17 -13.13 -16.76
N MET A 91 5.90 -14.24 -16.68
CA MET A 91 7.12 -14.38 -15.90
C MET A 91 8.32 -14.74 -16.77
N ASP A 92 9.50 -14.28 -16.37
CA ASP A 92 10.78 -14.65 -16.95
C ASP A 92 10.84 -14.49 -18.48
N LEU A 93 10.18 -13.45 -19.02
CA LEU A 93 10.13 -13.22 -20.45
C LEU A 93 11.54 -12.97 -21.00
N SER A 94 12.01 -13.90 -21.84
CA SER A 94 13.33 -13.80 -22.42
C SER A 94 13.40 -12.71 -23.51
N PRO A 95 14.59 -12.14 -23.80
CA PRO A 95 14.72 -11.18 -24.90
C PRO A 95 14.28 -11.72 -26.26
N ASN A 96 14.40 -13.05 -26.48
CA ASN A 96 14.00 -13.69 -27.72
C ASN A 96 12.47 -13.86 -27.86
N ASP A 97 11.75 -13.87 -26.75
CA ASP A 97 10.30 -14.11 -26.73
C ASP A 97 9.50 -12.79 -26.63
N ARG A 98 10.18 -11.65 -26.65
CA ARG A 98 9.54 -10.32 -26.53
C ARG A 98 8.60 -9.97 -27.67
N TYR A 99 8.71 -10.62 -28.84
CA TYR A 99 7.74 -10.48 -29.93
C TYR A 99 6.30 -10.82 -29.52
N ILE A 100 6.12 -11.60 -28.43
CA ILE A 100 4.79 -11.90 -27.88
C ILE A 100 4.09 -10.63 -27.39
N LEU A 101 4.84 -9.65 -26.93
CA LEU A 101 4.28 -8.38 -26.48
C LEU A 101 3.61 -7.63 -27.62
N ASP A 102 4.19 -7.66 -28.83
CA ASP A 102 3.56 -7.08 -30.03
C ASP A 102 2.23 -7.76 -30.33
N ILE A 103 2.19 -9.11 -30.26
CA ILE A 103 0.96 -9.88 -30.47
C ILE A 103 -0.10 -9.51 -29.42
N LEU A 104 0.29 -9.36 -28.17
CA LEU A 104 -0.62 -8.98 -27.07
C LEU A 104 -1.10 -7.53 -27.20
N ILE A 105 -0.22 -6.60 -27.62
CA ILE A 105 -0.58 -5.20 -27.87
C ILE A 105 -1.62 -5.10 -28.97
N ASP A 106 -1.46 -5.89 -30.04
CA ASP A 106 -2.40 -5.91 -31.16
C ASP A 106 -3.72 -6.61 -30.82
N TYR A 107 -3.73 -7.51 -29.82
CA TYR A 107 -4.93 -8.25 -29.47
C TYR A 107 -5.99 -7.34 -28.80
N PRO A 108 -7.23 -7.25 -29.37
CA PRO A 108 -8.22 -6.28 -28.90
C PRO A 108 -8.80 -6.57 -27.51
N GLY A 109 -8.67 -7.79 -27.02
CA GLY A 109 -9.15 -8.21 -25.69
C GLY A 109 -8.28 -7.76 -24.51
N ILE A 110 -7.09 -7.21 -24.79
CA ILE A 110 -6.19 -6.68 -23.76
C ILE A 110 -6.61 -5.26 -23.39
N ARG A 111 -6.75 -5.03 -22.09
CA ARG A 111 -7.02 -3.72 -21.53
C ARG A 111 -5.72 -2.97 -21.22
N THR A 112 -4.80 -3.61 -20.47
CA THR A 112 -3.48 -3.02 -20.19
C THR A 112 -2.39 -4.09 -20.10
N LEU A 113 -1.19 -3.67 -20.49
CA LEU A 113 0.07 -4.37 -20.33
C LEU A 113 1.02 -3.41 -19.62
N ILE A 114 1.53 -3.80 -18.46
CA ILE A 114 2.46 -2.97 -17.70
C ILE A 114 3.61 -3.82 -17.15
N PRO A 115 4.82 -3.26 -17.05
CA PRO A 115 5.86 -3.87 -16.22
C PRO A 115 5.29 -4.17 -14.85
N GLU A 116 5.57 -5.35 -14.29
CA GLU A 116 5.04 -5.68 -12.97
C GLU A 116 5.68 -4.80 -11.89
N PRO A 117 4.89 -3.98 -11.16
CA PRO A 117 5.43 -3.12 -10.13
C PRO A 117 5.96 -3.91 -8.94
N LYS A 118 7.06 -3.43 -8.35
CA LYS A 118 7.54 -3.85 -7.05
C LYS A 118 7.15 -2.85 -5.97
N TYR A 119 6.79 -3.38 -4.83
CA TYR A 119 6.51 -2.62 -3.62
C TYR A 119 7.58 -2.91 -2.58
N SER A 120 7.98 -1.90 -1.85
CA SER A 120 8.97 -2.02 -0.79
C SER A 120 8.54 -1.25 0.46
N ALA A 121 9.09 -1.68 1.59
CA ALA A 121 9.23 -0.83 2.74
C ALA A 121 10.30 0.21 2.41
N PHE A 122 10.00 1.50 2.60
CA PHE A 122 10.95 2.54 2.23
C PHE A 122 12.25 2.40 3.02
N PRO A 123 13.43 2.49 2.35
CA PRO A 123 14.70 2.45 3.04
C PRO A 123 14.78 3.62 4.02
N VAL A 124 15.30 3.31 5.17
CA VAL A 124 15.33 4.19 6.31
C VAL A 124 16.76 4.62 6.58
N SER A 125 17.01 5.92 6.75
CA SER A 125 18.26 6.37 7.36
C SER A 125 18.19 6.14 8.86
N VAL A 126 19.02 5.26 9.38
CA VAL A 126 19.12 4.97 10.82
C VAL A 126 20.27 5.78 11.41
N SER A 127 19.99 6.55 12.47
CA SER A 127 21.05 7.21 13.24
C SER A 127 21.69 6.26 14.27
N ASP A 128 22.72 6.74 14.94
CA ASP A 128 23.39 6.04 16.02
C ASP A 128 22.38 5.44 17.02
N SER A 129 22.50 4.14 17.24
CA SER A 129 21.56 3.38 18.04
C SER A 129 22.04 3.23 19.48
N VAL A 130 21.14 3.41 20.43
CA VAL A 130 21.38 3.23 21.89
C VAL A 130 20.61 2.01 22.35
N GLY A 131 21.22 1.17 23.19
CA GLY A 131 20.54 0.02 23.79
C GLY A 131 19.34 0.45 24.63
N ILE A 132 18.20 -0.27 24.51
CA ILE A 132 17.02 -0.08 25.37
C ILE A 132 17.13 -1.00 26.56
N GLU A 133 16.86 -0.45 27.75
CA GLU A 133 16.58 -1.29 28.92
C GLU A 133 15.19 -1.92 28.76
N THR A 134 15.14 -3.20 28.43
CA THR A 134 13.92 -3.96 28.20
C THR A 134 12.93 -3.93 29.36
N ASN A 135 13.42 -3.76 30.59
CA ASN A 135 12.59 -3.71 31.78
C ASN A 135 11.74 -2.43 31.94
N SER A 136 12.02 -1.39 31.15
CA SER A 136 11.28 -0.14 31.18
C SER A 136 10.16 -0.05 30.11
N PHE A 137 10.21 -0.89 29.07
CA PHE A 137 9.19 -0.90 28.03
C PHE A 137 7.88 -1.53 28.56
N PRO A 138 6.70 -1.00 28.15
CA PRO A 138 5.42 -1.55 28.57
C PRO A 138 5.27 -3.06 28.27
N VAL A 139 4.52 -3.76 29.12
CA VAL A 139 4.21 -5.19 28.95
C VAL A 139 2.81 -5.34 28.38
N PRO A 140 2.55 -6.23 27.40
CA PRO A 140 1.22 -6.42 26.84
C PRO A 140 0.25 -7.01 27.85
N SER A 141 -1.00 -6.51 27.89
CA SER A 141 -2.11 -7.11 28.63
C SER A 141 -3.04 -7.88 27.69
N GLU A 142 -3.84 -8.80 28.24
CA GLU A 142 -4.74 -9.64 27.44
C GLU A 142 -5.86 -8.83 26.75
N GLU A 143 -6.31 -7.76 27.37
CA GLU A 143 -7.43 -6.92 26.93
C GLU A 143 -7.09 -6.01 25.74
N LEU A 144 -5.80 -5.85 25.41
CA LEU A 144 -5.39 -4.97 24.33
C LEU A 144 -5.83 -5.51 22.95
N PRO A 145 -6.26 -4.63 22.03
CA PRO A 145 -6.60 -5.01 20.68
C PRO A 145 -5.37 -5.54 19.91
N ILE A 146 -5.62 -6.24 18.82
CA ILE A 146 -4.60 -6.76 17.92
C ILE A 146 -4.62 -5.93 16.64
N VAL A 147 -3.44 -5.51 16.18
CA VAL A 147 -3.21 -4.95 14.85
C VAL A 147 -2.39 -5.94 14.04
N ALA A 148 -2.80 -6.22 12.81
CA ALA A 148 -1.95 -6.96 11.89
C ALA A 148 -0.95 -6.02 11.22
N VAL A 149 0.30 -6.45 11.12
CA VAL A 149 1.40 -5.71 10.49
C VAL A 149 1.86 -6.50 9.27
N PHE A 150 1.48 -6.02 8.08
CA PHE A 150 1.87 -6.60 6.80
C PHE A 150 3.12 -5.88 6.30
N ASP A 151 4.30 -6.44 6.60
CA ASP A 151 5.59 -5.77 6.44
C ASP A 151 6.74 -6.79 6.25
N THR A 152 7.98 -6.40 6.53
CA THR A 152 9.18 -7.27 6.47
C THR A 152 9.32 -8.25 7.65
N GLY A 153 8.35 -8.26 8.56
CA GLY A 153 8.35 -9.11 9.75
C GLY A 153 9.04 -8.48 10.97
N VAL A 154 8.79 -9.07 12.14
CA VAL A 154 9.37 -8.67 13.42
C VAL A 154 10.57 -9.55 13.76
N SER A 155 11.70 -8.93 14.05
CA SER A 155 12.93 -9.63 14.43
C SER A 155 12.75 -10.51 15.68
N PRO A 156 13.12 -11.78 15.62
CA PRO A 156 13.03 -12.68 16.77
C PRO A 156 13.96 -12.30 17.92
N ILE A 157 15.00 -11.51 17.65
CA ILE A 157 15.97 -11.04 18.67
C ILE A 157 15.61 -9.66 19.24
N ALA A 158 14.56 -9.00 18.74
CA ALA A 158 14.04 -7.75 19.30
C ALA A 158 13.24 -8.03 20.58
N ALA A 159 13.95 -8.30 21.68
CA ALA A 159 13.38 -8.78 22.95
C ALA A 159 12.32 -7.81 23.54
N THR A 160 12.40 -6.52 23.22
CA THR A 160 11.41 -5.51 23.64
C THR A 160 10.07 -5.70 22.93
N ILE A 161 10.07 -6.11 21.66
CA ILE A 161 8.87 -6.18 20.82
C ILE A 161 8.30 -7.60 20.72
N THR A 162 9.14 -8.62 20.81
CA THR A 162 8.72 -10.03 20.73
C THR A 162 7.56 -10.39 21.67
N PRO A 163 7.48 -9.90 22.93
CA PRO A 163 6.33 -10.20 23.81
C PRO A 163 4.98 -9.66 23.30
N TRP A 164 4.99 -8.68 22.41
CA TRP A 164 3.80 -8.09 21.83
C TRP A 164 3.25 -8.87 20.62
N VAL A 165 4.07 -9.76 20.05
CA VAL A 165 3.70 -10.58 18.89
C VAL A 165 2.91 -11.79 19.37
N VAL A 166 1.60 -11.77 19.20
CA VAL A 166 0.69 -12.85 19.64
C VAL A 166 0.53 -13.96 18.61
N SER A 167 0.79 -13.67 17.34
CA SER A 167 0.77 -14.64 16.25
C SER A 167 1.60 -14.17 15.08
N ARG A 168 2.05 -15.11 14.25
CA ARG A 168 2.94 -14.82 13.11
C ARG A 168 2.56 -15.64 11.89
N GLU A 169 2.68 -15.01 10.72
CA GLU A 169 2.67 -15.65 9.40
C GLU A 169 3.89 -15.20 8.61
N THR A 170 4.47 -16.12 7.85
CA THR A 170 5.69 -15.85 7.07
C THR A 170 5.50 -16.34 5.65
N TYR A 171 5.65 -15.43 4.69
CA TYR A 171 5.58 -15.68 3.25
C TYR A 171 6.94 -15.52 2.56
N VAL A 172 7.92 -14.98 3.28
CA VAL A 172 9.28 -14.72 2.79
C VAL A 172 10.23 -15.72 3.42
N ILE A 173 11.09 -16.33 2.62
CA ILE A 173 12.10 -17.27 3.14
C ILE A 173 13.17 -16.53 3.96
N PRO A 174 13.73 -17.15 5.00
CA PRO A 174 14.65 -16.48 5.92
C PRO A 174 15.82 -15.72 5.29
N PRO A 175 16.47 -16.19 4.21
CA PRO A 175 17.55 -15.44 3.57
C PRO A 175 17.15 -14.07 2.99
N ASP A 176 15.86 -13.92 2.62
CA ASP A 176 15.34 -12.71 1.97
C ASP A 176 14.60 -11.78 2.95
N THR A 177 14.68 -12.07 4.26
CA THR A 177 13.99 -11.33 5.31
C THR A 177 14.93 -10.39 6.03
N SER A 178 14.65 -9.08 6.01
CA SER A 178 15.45 -8.07 6.74
C SER A 178 14.99 -7.86 8.18
N TYR A 179 13.72 -8.04 8.47
CA TYR A 179 13.05 -7.70 9.75
C TYR A 179 13.17 -6.23 10.18
N GLU A 180 13.89 -5.39 9.45
CA GLU A 180 14.25 -4.06 9.90
C GLU A 180 13.01 -3.17 10.02
N HIS A 181 12.34 -2.93 8.91
CA HIS A 181 11.21 -2.01 8.86
C HIS A 181 10.01 -2.51 9.68
N GLY A 182 9.65 -3.79 9.57
CA GLY A 182 8.54 -4.37 10.32
C GLY A 182 8.73 -4.35 11.84
N THR A 183 9.98 -4.48 12.33
CA THR A 183 10.28 -4.32 13.75
C THR A 183 10.06 -2.87 14.22
N MET A 184 10.55 -1.90 13.45
CA MET A 184 10.40 -0.48 13.76
C MET A 184 8.92 -0.07 13.78
N VAL A 185 8.15 -0.45 12.76
CA VAL A 185 6.70 -0.23 12.67
C VAL A 185 5.97 -0.85 13.86
N SER A 186 6.28 -2.10 14.18
CA SER A 186 5.70 -2.82 15.30
C SER A 186 5.98 -2.17 16.65
N SER A 187 7.15 -1.54 16.82
CA SER A 187 7.51 -0.84 18.03
C SER A 187 6.60 0.36 18.31
N LEU A 188 6.14 1.05 17.25
CA LEU A 188 5.20 2.16 17.38
C LEU A 188 3.76 1.70 17.69
N ILE A 189 3.35 0.55 17.16
CA ILE A 189 2.06 -0.06 17.53
C ILE A 189 2.01 -0.42 19.01
N SER A 190 3.13 -0.91 19.55
CA SER A 190 3.20 -1.40 20.94
C SER A 190 3.50 -0.31 21.96
N GLY A 191 4.15 0.80 21.57
CA GLY A 191 4.59 1.76 22.56
C GLY A 191 5.09 3.10 22.03
N ALA A 192 4.48 3.64 20.98
CA ALA A 192 4.90 4.93 20.38
C ALA A 192 5.02 6.06 21.39
N HIS A 193 4.03 6.22 22.28
CA HIS A 193 4.00 7.26 23.30
C HIS A 193 5.21 7.15 24.24
N PHE A 194 5.45 5.95 24.77
CA PHE A 194 6.58 5.67 25.65
C PHE A 194 7.94 5.93 24.98
N LEU A 195 8.12 5.43 23.74
CA LEU A 195 9.37 5.58 22.99
C LEU A 195 9.70 7.04 22.69
N ASN A 196 8.68 7.88 22.56
CA ASN A 196 8.82 9.29 22.19
C ASN A 196 8.54 10.23 23.37
N ASP A 197 9.10 9.90 24.54
CA ASP A 197 9.14 10.73 25.74
C ASP A 197 7.74 11.19 26.21
N ASN A 198 6.72 10.37 26.00
CA ASN A 198 5.32 10.66 26.29
C ASN A 198 4.82 11.97 25.65
N HIS A 199 5.24 12.22 24.40
CA HIS A 199 4.89 13.44 23.66
C HIS A 199 3.36 13.57 23.52
N PRO A 200 2.76 14.75 23.80
CA PRO A 200 1.31 14.94 23.87
C PRO A 200 0.56 14.71 22.55
N TRP A 201 1.24 14.82 21.41
CA TRP A 201 0.66 14.52 20.10
C TRP A 201 0.64 13.03 19.74
N ILE A 202 1.32 12.20 20.51
CA ILE A 202 1.38 10.74 20.30
C ILE A 202 0.48 10.10 21.35
N PRO A 203 -0.64 9.47 20.96
CA PRO A 203 -1.58 8.88 21.91
C PRO A 203 -0.96 7.70 22.66
N ASP A 204 -1.29 7.55 23.94
CA ASP A 204 -0.89 6.38 24.75
C ASP A 204 -1.77 5.15 24.40
N THR A 205 -1.78 4.78 23.14
CA THR A 205 -2.39 3.55 22.66
C THR A 205 -1.33 2.48 22.48
N LYS A 206 -1.67 1.26 22.87
CA LYS A 206 -0.81 0.08 22.77
C LYS A 206 -1.61 -1.07 22.23
N SER A 207 -1.12 -1.74 21.21
CA SER A 207 -1.81 -2.89 20.63
C SER A 207 -0.87 -4.08 20.49
N LYS A 208 -1.42 -5.28 20.63
CA LYS A 208 -0.73 -6.52 20.30
C LYS A 208 -0.59 -6.67 18.79
N ILE A 209 0.31 -7.50 18.37
CA ILE A 209 0.72 -7.61 16.97
C ILE A 209 0.42 -8.99 16.42
N HIS A 210 -0.24 -9.05 15.28
CA HIS A 210 -0.18 -10.18 14.37
C HIS A 210 0.85 -9.86 13.29
N ASP A 211 2.00 -10.51 13.35
CA ASP A 211 3.14 -10.26 12.47
C ASP A 211 2.98 -11.04 11.16
N VAL A 212 2.90 -10.33 10.04
CA VAL A 212 2.82 -10.92 8.70
C VAL A 212 4.05 -10.51 7.91
N CYS A 213 5.06 -11.38 7.91
CA CYS A 213 6.28 -11.21 7.13
C CYS A 213 6.00 -11.51 5.66
N ALA A 214 5.74 -10.45 4.89
CA ALA A 214 5.26 -10.55 3.51
C ALA A 214 6.10 -9.80 2.48
N LEU A 215 7.01 -8.90 2.91
CA LEU A 215 7.89 -8.14 2.04
C LEU A 215 9.30 -8.69 2.08
N ASP A 216 9.86 -8.90 0.90
CA ASP A 216 11.26 -9.27 0.70
C ASP A 216 12.16 -8.04 0.92
N GLU A 217 13.42 -8.24 1.28
CA GLU A 217 14.42 -7.19 1.49
C GLU A 217 14.53 -6.23 0.27
N ASN A 218 14.46 -6.79 -0.94
CA ASN A 218 14.60 -6.06 -2.20
C ASN A 218 13.26 -5.64 -2.84
N GLY A 219 12.18 -5.69 -2.04
CA GLY A 219 10.82 -5.45 -2.50
C GLY A 219 10.17 -6.67 -3.15
N SER A 220 8.86 -6.74 -3.05
CA SER A 220 8.04 -7.84 -3.56
C SER A 220 7.17 -7.38 -4.73
N TYR A 221 6.92 -8.26 -5.69
CA TYR A 221 6.02 -7.98 -6.78
C TYR A 221 4.57 -7.85 -6.29
N ILE A 222 3.80 -6.99 -6.95
CA ILE A 222 2.41 -6.69 -6.57
C ILE A 222 1.53 -7.94 -6.56
N SER A 223 1.71 -8.86 -7.50
CA SER A 223 0.94 -10.09 -7.59
C SER A 223 1.17 -10.99 -6.37
N ASP A 224 2.42 -11.12 -5.92
CA ASP A 224 2.74 -11.90 -4.71
C ASP A 224 2.13 -11.24 -3.48
N LEU A 225 2.18 -9.91 -3.36
CA LEU A 225 1.60 -9.17 -2.23
C LEU A 225 0.08 -9.30 -2.17
N ILE A 226 -0.61 -9.23 -3.31
CA ILE A 226 -2.06 -9.45 -3.40
C ILE A 226 -2.41 -10.85 -2.87
N LEU A 227 -1.69 -11.88 -3.31
CA LEU A 227 -1.94 -13.26 -2.89
C LEU A 227 -1.63 -13.46 -1.39
N ARG A 228 -0.48 -12.97 -0.92
CA ARG A 228 -0.05 -13.05 0.48
C ARG A 228 -1.05 -12.33 1.41
N LEU A 229 -1.49 -11.13 1.04
CA LEU A 229 -2.45 -10.36 1.83
C LEU A 229 -3.82 -11.05 1.87
N ALA A 230 -4.33 -11.50 0.73
CA ALA A 230 -5.61 -12.20 0.66
C ALA A 230 -5.60 -13.48 1.49
N ASP A 231 -4.50 -14.25 1.48
CA ASP A 231 -4.33 -15.45 2.30
C ASP A 231 -4.26 -15.12 3.80
N ALA A 232 -3.44 -14.13 4.20
CA ALA A 232 -3.31 -13.70 5.59
C ALA A 232 -4.65 -13.20 6.17
N VAL A 233 -5.39 -12.35 5.44
CA VAL A 233 -6.70 -11.87 5.85
C VAL A 233 -7.72 -13.02 5.97
N ASN A 234 -7.71 -13.98 5.03
CA ASN A 234 -8.60 -15.15 5.11
C ASN A 234 -8.33 -16.03 6.34
N LYS A 235 -7.07 -16.13 6.78
CA LYS A 235 -6.68 -16.88 7.99
C LYS A 235 -7.06 -16.14 9.27
N ARG A 236 -7.05 -14.81 9.26
CA ARG A 236 -7.29 -13.97 10.44
C ARG A 236 -8.39 -12.92 10.21
N PRO A 237 -9.62 -13.31 9.84
CA PRO A 237 -10.75 -12.41 9.63
C PRO A 237 -11.25 -11.75 10.94
N ASP A 238 -10.78 -12.25 12.08
CA ASP A 238 -11.02 -11.70 13.41
C ASP A 238 -10.29 -10.36 13.65
N ILE A 239 -9.13 -10.14 13.00
CA ILE A 239 -8.35 -8.92 13.14
C ILE A 239 -8.96 -7.82 12.25
N LYS A 240 -9.39 -6.72 12.88
CA LYS A 240 -10.16 -5.67 12.19
C LYS A 240 -9.33 -4.49 11.69
N VAL A 241 -8.10 -4.35 12.15
CA VAL A 241 -7.18 -3.28 11.71
C VAL A 241 -5.87 -3.88 11.22
N TRP A 242 -5.49 -3.50 10.02
CA TRP A 242 -4.29 -3.96 9.31
C TRP A 242 -3.42 -2.77 8.94
N ASN A 243 -2.17 -2.75 9.37
CA ASN A 243 -1.19 -1.73 9.00
C ASN A 243 -0.39 -2.14 7.78
N LEU A 244 -0.35 -1.28 6.77
CA LEU A 244 0.45 -1.43 5.55
C LEU A 244 1.35 -0.20 5.38
N SER A 245 2.59 -0.32 5.84
CA SER A 245 3.61 0.74 5.74
C SER A 245 4.54 0.52 4.54
N LEU A 246 3.96 0.34 3.36
CA LEU A 246 4.65 0.02 2.11
C LEU A 246 4.15 0.88 0.95
N GLY A 247 4.89 0.92 -0.16
CA GLY A 247 4.45 1.64 -1.34
C GLY A 247 5.17 1.22 -2.63
N GLY A 248 4.49 1.42 -3.77
CA GLY A 248 4.93 1.06 -5.12
C GLY A 248 5.13 2.26 -6.06
N GLY A 249 5.36 3.46 -5.53
CA GLY A 249 5.48 4.68 -6.33
C GLY A 249 4.17 5.49 -6.42
N PRO A 250 4.19 6.65 -7.08
CA PRO A 250 3.03 7.53 -7.17
C PRO A 250 1.85 6.85 -7.88
N CYS A 251 0.62 7.09 -7.37
CA CYS A 251 -0.59 6.57 -8.01
C CYS A 251 -0.84 7.24 -9.36
N ASN A 252 -1.63 6.58 -10.18
CA ASN A 252 -2.13 7.16 -11.44
C ASN A 252 -3.28 8.14 -11.15
N GLU A 253 -3.36 9.25 -11.87
CA GLU A 253 -4.44 10.24 -11.68
C GLU A 253 -5.82 9.79 -12.16
N GLN A 254 -5.89 8.76 -13.00
CA GLN A 254 -7.13 8.32 -13.65
C GLN A 254 -7.60 6.93 -13.20
N THR A 255 -6.69 6.08 -12.74
CA THR A 255 -6.99 4.66 -12.45
C THR A 255 -6.43 4.23 -11.10
N PHE A 256 -7.22 3.43 -10.36
CA PHE A 256 -6.77 2.76 -9.15
C PHE A 256 -5.85 1.58 -9.49
N SER A 257 -4.85 1.34 -8.65
CA SER A 257 -3.98 0.17 -8.78
C SER A 257 -4.71 -1.12 -8.41
N ASP A 258 -4.21 -2.26 -8.90
CA ASP A 258 -4.76 -3.57 -8.53
C ASP A 258 -4.69 -3.82 -7.03
N PHE A 259 -3.63 -3.34 -6.38
CA PHE A 259 -3.48 -3.50 -4.95
C PHE A 259 -4.49 -2.65 -4.16
N ALA A 260 -4.73 -1.41 -4.56
CA ALA A 260 -5.77 -0.57 -3.95
C ALA A 260 -7.16 -1.20 -4.10
N MET A 261 -7.49 -1.72 -5.29
CA MET A 261 -8.76 -2.42 -5.53
C MET A 261 -8.87 -3.69 -4.68
N GLU A 262 -7.80 -4.43 -4.46
CA GLU A 262 -7.81 -5.60 -3.58
C GLU A 262 -8.00 -5.22 -2.10
N LEU A 263 -7.39 -4.11 -1.63
CA LEU A 263 -7.66 -3.58 -0.29
C LEU A 263 -9.16 -3.29 -0.11
N ASP A 264 -9.75 -2.58 -1.08
CA ASP A 264 -11.19 -2.24 -1.05
C ASP A 264 -12.06 -3.49 -1.00
N ARG A 265 -11.75 -4.49 -1.83
CA ARG A 265 -12.46 -5.77 -1.86
C ARG A 265 -12.38 -6.53 -0.54
N LEU A 266 -11.19 -6.62 0.04
CA LEU A 266 -10.96 -7.30 1.33
C LEU A 266 -11.67 -6.56 2.47
N SER A 267 -11.61 -5.22 2.45
CA SER A 267 -12.34 -4.37 3.42
C SER A 267 -13.84 -4.65 3.39
N ASP A 268 -14.45 -4.65 2.22
CA ASP A 268 -15.89 -4.91 2.07
C ASP A 268 -16.26 -6.34 2.45
N LYS A 269 -15.43 -7.31 2.09
CA LYS A 269 -15.72 -8.72 2.35
C LYS A 269 -15.63 -9.10 3.83
N PHE A 270 -14.63 -8.58 4.54
CA PHE A 270 -14.32 -9.01 5.91
C PHE A 270 -14.66 -7.96 6.98
N GLY A 271 -15.12 -6.77 6.59
CA GLY A 271 -15.39 -5.67 7.50
C GLY A 271 -14.12 -5.30 8.27
N ILE A 272 -13.02 -5.05 7.55
CA ILE A 272 -11.71 -4.69 8.10
C ILE A 272 -11.27 -3.32 7.59
N LEU A 273 -10.41 -2.66 8.35
CA LEU A 273 -9.80 -1.39 8.00
C LEU A 273 -8.31 -1.59 7.71
N PHE A 274 -7.89 -1.22 6.52
CA PHE A 274 -6.47 -1.04 6.21
C PHE A 274 -6.04 0.38 6.56
N VAL A 275 -4.96 0.53 7.30
CA VAL A 275 -4.28 1.79 7.58
C VAL A 275 -3.00 1.81 6.75
N VAL A 276 -2.94 2.72 5.80
CA VAL A 276 -1.90 2.72 4.76
C VAL A 276 -1.07 4.00 4.82
N ALA A 277 0.24 3.87 4.72
CA ALA A 277 1.13 5.02 4.61
C ALA A 277 0.91 5.76 3.28
N ALA A 278 0.87 7.10 3.33
CA ALA A 278 0.73 7.93 2.13
C ALA A 278 1.93 7.82 1.15
N GLY A 279 3.06 7.33 1.66
CA GLY A 279 4.32 7.24 0.95
C GLY A 279 5.24 8.44 1.17
N ASN A 280 6.51 8.26 0.81
CA ASN A 280 7.55 9.27 1.00
C ASN A 280 8.07 9.76 -0.37
N TYR A 281 8.13 11.07 -0.52
CA TYR A 281 8.84 11.74 -1.61
C TYR A 281 10.19 12.22 -1.07
N VAL A 282 11.26 11.60 -1.51
CA VAL A 282 12.63 11.89 -1.03
C VAL A 282 13.58 12.33 -2.15
N ASP A 283 13.02 12.67 -3.32
CA ASP A 283 13.77 13.14 -4.47
C ASP A 283 14.10 14.65 -4.36
N GLU A 284 14.96 15.12 -5.22
CA GLU A 284 15.24 16.55 -5.38
C GLU A 284 14.33 17.18 -6.47
N PRO A 285 13.91 18.43 -6.30
CA PRO A 285 14.18 19.31 -5.16
C PRO A 285 13.40 18.93 -3.90
N ILE A 286 13.99 19.21 -2.71
CA ILE A 286 13.27 19.04 -1.43
C ILE A 286 12.01 19.90 -1.45
N ARG A 287 10.86 19.27 -1.23
CA ARG A 287 9.57 19.94 -1.26
C ARG A 287 9.37 20.85 -0.05
N THR A 288 8.76 22.01 -0.27
CA THR A 288 8.28 22.91 0.77
C THR A 288 6.75 22.91 0.82
N TRP A 289 6.15 23.39 1.90
CA TRP A 289 4.71 23.59 2.02
C TRP A 289 4.35 25.06 2.23
N PRO A 290 3.40 25.62 1.46
CA PRO A 290 2.84 25.02 0.23
C PRO A 290 3.91 24.90 -0.85
N ASN A 291 3.76 23.91 -1.73
CA ASN A 291 4.68 23.75 -2.84
C ASN A 291 4.28 24.69 -3.99
N PRO A 292 5.11 25.71 -4.32
CA PRO A 292 4.79 26.66 -5.37
C PRO A 292 4.91 26.05 -6.78
N ASP A 293 5.75 25.03 -6.94
CA ASP A 293 6.04 24.40 -8.22
C ASP A 293 5.45 23.00 -8.29
N PRO A 294 4.63 22.69 -9.32
CA PRO A 294 4.14 21.34 -9.51
C PRO A 294 5.28 20.38 -9.87
N LEU A 295 5.33 19.23 -9.18
CA LEU A 295 6.32 18.17 -9.41
C LEU A 295 5.86 17.15 -10.46
N GLY A 296 4.94 17.53 -11.36
CA GLY A 296 4.44 16.66 -12.43
C GLY A 296 3.77 15.39 -11.94
N GLY A 297 3.24 15.38 -10.70
CA GLY A 297 2.63 14.19 -10.09
C GLY A 297 3.60 13.26 -9.37
N ALA A 298 4.91 13.52 -9.42
CA ALA A 298 5.92 12.67 -8.76
C ALA A 298 5.73 12.56 -7.24
N ASP A 299 5.05 13.52 -6.62
CA ASP A 299 4.77 13.58 -5.18
C ASP A 299 3.34 13.15 -4.80
N LEU A 300 2.57 12.59 -5.73
CA LEU A 300 1.26 12.04 -5.46
C LEU A 300 1.33 10.83 -4.52
N ILE A 301 0.20 10.55 -3.84
CA ILE A 301 0.03 9.38 -2.95
C ILE A 301 0.67 8.14 -3.56
N SER A 302 1.43 7.41 -2.76
CA SER A 302 2.00 6.14 -3.18
C SER A 302 0.93 5.05 -3.19
N SER A 303 0.87 4.27 -4.27
CA SER A 303 0.04 3.07 -4.30
C SER A 303 0.50 2.09 -3.19
N PRO A 304 -0.44 1.45 -2.44
CA PRO A 304 -1.89 1.42 -2.59
C PRO A 304 -2.67 2.46 -1.74
N GLY A 305 -2.04 3.56 -1.33
CA GLY A 305 -2.66 4.59 -0.49
C GLY A 305 -3.85 5.31 -1.14
N GLU A 306 -4.07 5.13 -2.44
CA GLU A 306 -5.24 5.63 -3.15
C GLU A 306 -6.51 4.79 -2.94
N SER A 307 -6.44 3.63 -2.27
CA SER A 307 -7.60 2.80 -1.93
C SER A 307 -8.71 3.64 -1.27
N VAL A 308 -9.94 3.44 -1.72
CA VAL A 308 -11.11 4.22 -1.26
C VAL A 308 -11.51 3.84 0.17
N ARG A 309 -11.35 2.55 0.52
CA ARG A 309 -11.74 2.00 1.83
C ARG A 309 -10.64 2.09 2.88
N ALA A 310 -9.39 2.22 2.45
CA ALA A 310 -8.28 2.36 3.36
C ALA A 310 -8.23 3.76 3.99
N LEU A 311 -7.74 3.82 5.23
CA LEU A 311 -7.39 5.05 5.92
C LEU A 311 -5.93 5.39 5.60
N THR A 312 -5.73 6.34 4.70
CA THR A 312 -4.40 6.74 4.25
C THR A 312 -3.83 7.84 5.13
N VAL A 313 -2.62 7.62 5.64
CA VAL A 313 -2.00 8.47 6.65
C VAL A 313 -0.79 9.22 6.08
N GLY A 314 -0.88 10.53 6.05
CA GLY A 314 0.25 11.43 5.79
C GLY A 314 1.03 11.78 7.06
N SER A 315 2.10 12.54 6.91
CA SER A 315 2.98 12.91 8.00
C SER A 315 2.98 14.41 8.29
N VAL A 316 2.98 14.76 9.58
CA VAL A 316 3.11 16.11 10.11
C VAL A 316 4.31 16.19 11.07
N SER A 317 4.99 17.34 11.07
CA SER A 317 6.05 17.63 12.04
C SER A 317 5.44 17.90 13.42
N HIS A 318 5.88 17.15 14.44
CA HIS A 318 5.33 17.21 15.79
C HIS A 318 6.27 17.86 16.80
N MET A 319 7.52 18.12 16.43
CA MET A 319 8.55 18.62 17.32
C MET A 319 9.41 19.65 16.60
N GLU A 320 9.78 20.72 17.31
CA GLU A 320 10.74 21.72 16.84
C GLU A 320 12.18 21.21 17.01
N ALA A 321 13.01 21.51 16.02
CA ALA A 321 14.45 21.37 16.10
C ALA A 321 15.10 22.42 15.19
N ASN A 322 16.26 22.95 15.58
CA ASN A 322 16.89 24.11 14.94
C ASN A 322 17.25 23.87 13.46
N ASP A 323 17.47 22.62 13.06
CA ASP A 323 17.88 22.21 11.71
C ASP A 323 16.82 21.32 11.02
N ALA A 324 15.63 21.23 11.59
CA ALA A 324 14.51 20.54 10.96
C ALA A 324 14.03 21.28 9.71
N LEU A 325 13.63 20.52 8.68
CA LEU A 325 13.16 21.05 7.40
C LEU A 325 11.71 21.55 7.42
N SER A 326 10.98 21.29 8.49
CA SER A 326 9.58 21.69 8.63
C SER A 326 9.29 22.20 10.04
N GLU A 327 8.43 23.21 10.12
CA GLU A 327 7.92 23.75 11.38
C GLU A 327 6.90 22.78 12.01
N ILE A 328 6.75 22.88 13.33
CA ILE A 328 5.72 22.11 14.05
C ILE A 328 4.32 22.41 13.49
N GLY A 329 3.52 21.37 13.31
CA GLY A 329 2.16 21.48 12.79
C GLY A 329 2.05 21.57 11.27
N THR A 330 3.18 21.64 10.55
CA THR A 330 3.18 21.63 9.08
C THR A 330 3.42 20.22 8.54
N PRO A 331 2.91 19.90 7.33
CA PRO A 331 3.25 18.64 6.67
C PRO A 331 4.76 18.49 6.50
N THR A 332 5.27 17.29 6.73
CA THR A 332 6.70 17.02 6.52
C THR A 332 7.05 17.06 5.01
N PRO A 333 8.28 17.45 4.63
CA PRO A 333 8.67 17.57 3.22
C PRO A 333 8.55 16.26 2.43
N TYR A 334 8.70 15.13 3.09
CA TYR A 334 8.62 13.82 2.46
C TYR A 334 7.18 13.30 2.31
N THR A 335 6.19 13.80 3.08
CA THR A 335 4.82 13.24 2.99
C THR A 335 4.22 13.46 1.62
N ARG A 336 3.78 12.39 0.98
CA ARG A 336 3.10 12.48 -0.31
C ARG A 336 1.71 13.07 -0.15
N ARG A 337 1.16 13.64 -1.23
CA ARG A 337 -0.11 14.37 -1.25
C ARG A 337 -1.09 13.79 -2.26
N GLY A 338 -2.36 14.14 -2.11
CA GLY A 338 -3.38 13.93 -3.11
C GLY A 338 -3.37 14.97 -4.26
N PRO A 339 -4.37 14.89 -5.14
CA PRO A 339 -5.45 13.92 -5.08
C PRO A 339 -5.04 12.50 -5.49
N GLY A 340 -5.83 11.50 -5.09
CA GLY A 340 -5.80 10.19 -5.72
C GLY A 340 -6.52 10.18 -7.07
N PRO A 341 -6.72 8.99 -7.69
CA PRO A 341 -7.39 8.87 -8.98
C PRO A 341 -8.77 9.54 -8.96
N VAL A 342 -9.13 10.16 -10.10
CA VAL A 342 -10.42 10.86 -10.28
C VAL A 342 -10.70 11.87 -9.17
N PHE A 343 -9.68 12.61 -8.75
CA PHE A 343 -9.72 13.62 -7.68
C PHE A 343 -10.16 13.07 -6.30
N THR A 344 -9.99 11.78 -6.03
CA THR A 344 -10.25 11.21 -4.70
C THR A 344 -9.40 11.94 -3.64
N PRO A 345 -10.03 12.49 -2.58
CA PRO A 345 -9.29 13.19 -1.54
C PRO A 345 -8.43 12.20 -0.73
N LYS A 346 -7.11 12.44 -0.74
CA LYS A 346 -6.09 11.67 0.00
C LYS A 346 -4.94 12.62 0.37
N PRO A 347 -4.17 12.36 1.45
CA PRO A 347 -4.46 11.36 2.49
C PRO A 347 -5.72 11.72 3.27
N ASP A 348 -6.32 10.74 3.98
CA ASP A 348 -7.52 10.96 4.78
C ASP A 348 -7.21 11.73 6.06
N ILE A 349 -6.07 11.42 6.67
CA ILE A 349 -5.58 12.06 7.90
C ILE A 349 -4.06 12.21 7.89
N ILE A 350 -3.54 12.98 8.83
CA ILE A 350 -2.11 13.13 9.10
C ILE A 350 -1.81 12.83 10.56
N HIS A 351 -0.60 12.30 10.83
CA HIS A 351 -0.10 12.08 12.18
C HIS A 351 1.41 12.33 12.26
N ALA A 352 1.97 12.36 13.47
CA ALA A 352 3.41 12.45 13.67
C ALA A 352 4.15 11.30 12.96
N GLY A 353 4.99 11.62 12.00
CA GLY A 353 5.82 10.64 11.28
C GLY A 353 7.32 10.89 11.45
N GLY A 354 7.69 11.82 12.33
CA GLY A 354 9.06 12.25 12.57
C GLY A 354 9.48 13.42 11.67
N GLY A 355 10.15 14.40 12.24
CA GLY A 355 10.79 15.48 11.48
C GLY A 355 12.03 14.95 10.76
N VAL A 356 12.39 15.62 9.67
CA VAL A 356 13.55 15.30 8.83
C VAL A 356 14.49 16.50 8.79
N HIS A 357 15.77 16.22 8.71
CA HIS A 357 16.87 17.18 8.67
C HIS A 357 17.63 17.08 7.34
N ARG A 358 18.35 18.15 6.95
CA ARG A 358 19.09 18.15 5.69
C ARG A 358 20.25 17.14 5.69
N PRO A 359 20.54 16.46 4.57
CA PRO A 359 19.78 16.33 3.29
C PRO A 359 18.85 15.10 3.23
N TRP A 360 18.02 14.80 4.05
CA TRP A 360 17.21 13.60 4.31
C TRP A 360 17.78 12.75 5.45
N ASN A 361 18.28 13.41 6.49
CA ASN A 361 18.81 12.73 7.67
C ASN A 361 17.79 12.68 8.81
N VAL A 362 18.01 11.77 9.71
CA VAL A 362 17.39 11.74 11.03
C VAL A 362 18.01 12.80 11.94
N GLY A 363 17.25 13.28 12.92
CA GLY A 363 17.71 14.27 13.88
C GLY A 363 16.83 14.33 15.12
N ALA A 364 16.93 15.42 15.87
CA ALA A 364 16.26 15.56 17.16
C ALA A 364 14.73 15.52 17.07
N SER A 365 14.13 15.92 15.94
CA SER A 365 12.67 15.88 15.71
C SER A 365 12.16 14.58 15.09
N SER A 366 13.04 13.61 14.80
CA SER A 366 12.66 12.30 14.28
C SER A 366 12.01 11.44 15.36
N LEU A 367 11.19 10.46 14.97
CA LEU A 367 10.60 9.50 15.88
C LEU A 367 11.61 8.48 16.39
N LYS A 368 11.52 8.13 17.66
CA LYS A 368 12.26 7.01 18.24
C LYS A 368 11.51 5.71 18.03
N VAL A 369 12.21 4.70 17.55
CA VAL A 369 11.71 3.35 17.25
C VAL A 369 12.68 2.29 17.74
N VAL A 370 12.24 1.03 17.84
CA VAL A 370 13.10 -0.11 18.17
C VAL A 370 13.52 -0.80 16.88
N GLY A 371 14.83 -0.92 16.67
CA GLY A 371 15.42 -1.64 15.54
C GLY A 371 15.44 -3.17 15.72
N PRO A 372 15.80 -3.91 14.66
CA PRO A 372 15.80 -5.38 14.67
C PRO A 372 16.80 -6.00 15.65
N ASP A 373 17.84 -5.25 16.03
CA ASP A 373 18.86 -5.61 17.02
C ASP A 373 18.48 -5.25 18.46
N ASN A 374 17.22 -4.88 18.68
CA ASN A 374 16.66 -4.43 19.96
C ASN A 374 17.29 -3.12 20.49
N ARG A 375 17.71 -2.24 19.61
CA ARG A 375 18.24 -0.92 19.96
C ARG A 375 17.25 0.19 19.61
N LEU A 376 17.28 1.25 20.40
CA LEU A 376 16.55 2.48 20.09
C LEU A 376 17.28 3.22 18.97
N CYS A 377 16.57 3.56 17.92
CA CYS A 377 17.08 4.37 16.81
C CYS A 377 16.06 5.45 16.45
N SER A 378 16.50 6.46 15.71
CA SER A 378 15.65 7.53 15.23
C SER A 378 15.29 7.33 13.77
N ASN A 379 14.05 7.70 13.40
CA ASN A 379 13.58 7.53 12.05
C ASN A 379 12.47 8.52 11.67
N PHE A 380 12.16 8.61 10.37
CA PHE A 380 11.07 9.42 9.85
C PHE A 380 10.40 8.73 8.65
N GLY A 381 9.15 9.04 8.41
CA GLY A 381 8.38 8.54 7.26
C GLY A 381 6.89 8.43 7.57
N THR A 382 6.07 8.44 6.54
CA THR A 382 4.64 8.13 6.65
C THR A 382 4.43 6.69 7.15
N SER A 383 5.40 5.81 6.93
CA SER A 383 5.47 4.45 7.47
C SER A 383 5.48 4.39 9.00
N PHE A 384 5.84 5.50 9.66
CA PHE A 384 5.85 5.63 11.12
C PHE A 384 4.65 6.40 11.66
N ALA A 385 3.97 7.19 10.82
CA ALA A 385 2.69 7.80 11.15
C ALA A 385 1.55 6.77 11.12
N ALA A 386 1.51 5.91 10.12
CA ALA A 386 0.47 4.90 9.92
C ALA A 386 0.30 3.93 11.12
N PRO A 387 1.35 3.33 11.72
CA PRO A 387 1.21 2.40 12.83
C PRO A 387 0.63 3.04 14.11
N ILE A 388 0.93 4.31 14.37
CA ILE A 388 0.35 5.04 15.51
C ILE A 388 -1.17 5.18 15.30
N VAL A 389 -1.58 5.52 14.10
CA VAL A 389 -2.99 5.60 13.71
C VAL A 389 -3.65 4.22 13.71
N ALA A 390 -2.95 3.17 13.28
CA ALA A 390 -3.48 1.81 13.30
C ALA A 390 -3.77 1.33 14.74
N SER A 391 -2.87 1.62 15.69
CA SER A 391 -3.12 1.34 17.11
C SER A 391 -4.33 2.11 17.62
N LEU A 392 -4.45 3.40 17.32
CA LEU A 392 -5.61 4.22 17.70
C LEU A 392 -6.91 3.69 17.09
N ALA A 393 -6.90 3.31 15.81
CA ALA A 393 -8.05 2.75 15.10
C ALA A 393 -8.49 1.41 15.74
N ALA A 394 -7.55 0.56 16.15
CA ALA A 394 -7.87 -0.71 16.81
C ALA A 394 -8.54 -0.51 18.17
N HIS A 395 -8.10 0.45 18.96
CA HIS A 395 -8.76 0.84 20.22
C HIS A 395 -10.15 1.43 19.96
N THR A 396 -10.29 2.27 18.95
CA THR A 396 -11.58 2.85 18.55
C THR A 396 -12.56 1.76 18.14
N TRP A 397 -12.12 0.82 17.29
CA TRP A 397 -12.92 -0.32 16.90
C TRP A 397 -13.38 -1.15 18.10
N GLN A 398 -12.45 -1.51 19.00
CA GLN A 398 -12.76 -2.29 20.19
C GLN A 398 -13.81 -1.59 21.06
N ARG A 399 -13.69 -0.26 21.20
CA ARG A 399 -14.64 0.54 21.97
C ARG A 399 -16.03 0.58 21.33
N ILE A 400 -16.12 0.74 20.01
CA ILE A 400 -17.37 0.71 19.27
C ILE A 400 -18.02 -0.67 19.36
N ALA A 401 -17.25 -1.74 19.14
CA ALA A 401 -17.76 -3.10 19.17
C ALA A 401 -18.27 -3.56 20.55
N THR A 402 -17.77 -2.94 21.63
CA THR A 402 -18.22 -3.24 23.00
C THR A 402 -19.32 -2.31 23.51
N ASN A 403 -19.64 -1.24 22.79
CA ASN A 403 -20.68 -0.29 23.17
C ASN A 403 -22.02 -0.69 22.58
N THR A 404 -23.00 -1.01 23.46
CA THR A 404 -24.36 -1.42 23.06
C THR A 404 -25.15 -0.31 22.33
N ASP A 405 -24.75 0.96 22.52
CA ASP A 405 -25.44 2.11 21.90
C ASP A 405 -25.21 2.25 20.40
N PHE A 406 -24.24 1.49 19.84
CA PHE A 406 -23.89 1.48 18.41
C PHE A 406 -24.33 0.19 17.68
N ASN A 407 -25.00 -0.74 18.37
CA ASN A 407 -25.41 -2.04 17.81
C ASN A 407 -26.86 -2.08 17.32
N ASP A 408 -27.56 -0.94 17.22
CA ASP A 408 -28.93 -0.82 16.69
C ASP A 408 -28.98 -0.31 15.24
#